data_ba6d0d595a6319a7273877a1f98559d6
#
_entry.id   ba6d0d595a6319a7273877a1f98559d6
#
_cell.length_a   1.000
_cell.length_b   1.000
_cell.length_c   1.000
_cell.angle_alpha   90.00
_cell.angle_beta   90.00
_cell.angle_gamma   90.00
#
_symmetry.space_group_name_H-M   'P 1'
#
loop_
_entity.id
_entity.type
_entity.pdbx_description
1 polymer ?
#
loop_
_entity_poly.entity_id
_entity_poly.type
_entity_poly.pdbx_seq_one_letter_code
_entity_poly.pdbx_strand_id
1 'polypeptide(L)'
;MASLSRSALIEALAAGRPDDLRGVAENSWLDFKRSPYDLTSEKGRFELCKDVAAFANDQGGLLVLGVGTEKKSNQALEVASDFKPFPQCRADVVQYVDTLNEYLRPRVAVSHHWYHDPGRSTAGPNLYYLVLEVEPIPELSRYVLVRKMINDKGRFAEGLAVSVRHGDRTVYMPSEDVYQLINEGLRMRDALPASALVPAQEQWGVEPDQSLDELEQRQDWAETPVLLWQSLPSKPSSQILPGLHSHDGIKGALRRQDVLRDSGFNFADNTGRLQTLSGGLFIGRRRCAVWVRPDGLMTAGAVANMDMLCWGAQPLARVQRINVHVVTEMTLEYFRLADKLVIPRVPGPWRHRIVVRRFGGEQPRVLAPGGGMMQSFLSDASPPSADTWDHTWAANGDPERDAYEALERFYTLFGVDVASNPDVEGVRVLEERLRAK
;
A
#
# COMPACT_ATOMS: atom_id res chain seq x y z
N MET A 1 19.30 28.84 22.55
CA MET A 1 19.71 27.89 21.50
C MET A 1 18.88 28.18 20.26
N ALA A 2 19.49 28.38 19.10
CA ALA A 2 18.76 28.59 17.86
C ALA A 2 18.03 27.26 17.51
N SER A 3 16.72 27.32 17.30
CA SER A 3 15.93 26.17 16.82
C SER A 3 16.37 25.91 15.39
N LEU A 4 17.01 24.77 15.15
CA LEU A 4 17.35 24.33 13.80
C LEU A 4 16.06 23.95 13.08
N SER A 5 15.85 24.44 11.85
CA SER A 5 14.73 24.02 11.02
C SER A 5 15.03 22.69 10.32
N ARG A 6 13.97 21.97 9.88
CA ARG A 6 14.13 20.73 9.08
C ARG A 6 14.98 20.98 7.84
N SER A 7 14.72 22.07 7.11
CA SER A 7 15.49 22.45 5.91
C SER A 7 16.98 22.71 6.21
N ALA A 8 17.29 23.42 7.28
CA ALA A 8 18.66 23.70 7.65
C ALA A 8 19.46 22.43 8.04
N LEU A 9 18.79 21.45 8.68
CA LEU A 9 19.38 20.14 8.97
C LEU A 9 19.72 19.40 7.67
N ILE A 10 18.75 19.32 6.77
CA ILE A 10 18.93 18.66 5.46
C ILE A 10 20.03 19.34 4.65
N GLU A 11 20.06 20.66 4.61
CA GLU A 11 21.10 21.45 3.93
C GLU A 11 22.50 21.19 4.50
N ALA A 12 22.65 21.11 5.82
CA ALA A 12 23.92 20.80 6.46
C ALA A 12 24.44 19.41 6.06
N LEU A 13 23.58 18.41 6.08
CA LEU A 13 23.92 17.04 5.64
C LEU A 13 24.21 16.97 4.13
N ALA A 14 23.40 17.62 3.30
CA ALA A 14 23.57 17.65 1.84
C ALA A 14 24.88 18.36 1.43
N ALA A 15 25.27 19.39 2.20
CA ALA A 15 26.53 20.10 1.99
C ALA A 15 27.77 19.35 2.55
N GLY A 16 27.59 18.14 3.13
CA GLY A 16 28.67 17.38 3.75
C GLY A 16 29.24 18.03 5.01
N ARG A 17 28.44 18.79 5.73
CA ARG A 17 28.80 19.50 6.97
C ARG A 17 28.02 18.96 8.19
N PRO A 18 28.11 17.67 8.50
CA PRO A 18 27.37 17.10 9.63
C PRO A 18 27.76 17.73 10.98
N ASP A 19 28.97 18.22 11.13
CA ASP A 19 29.45 18.87 12.36
C ASP A 19 28.67 20.15 12.72
N ASP A 20 27.97 20.76 11.75
CA ASP A 20 27.05 21.90 12.02
C ASP A 20 25.84 21.46 12.87
N LEU A 21 25.58 20.16 12.96
CA LEU A 21 24.52 19.61 13.82
C LEU A 21 24.99 19.39 15.27
N ARG A 22 26.27 19.61 15.59
CA ARG A 22 26.80 19.38 16.93
C ARG A 22 26.09 20.26 17.96
N GLY A 23 25.57 19.63 19.00
CA GLY A 23 24.80 20.32 20.05
C GLY A 23 23.33 20.60 19.69
N VAL A 24 22.88 20.19 18.55
CA VAL A 24 21.44 20.20 18.21
C VAL A 24 20.72 19.21 19.09
N ALA A 25 19.64 19.64 19.74
CA ALA A 25 18.84 18.81 20.62
C ALA A 25 17.77 18.01 19.83
N GLU A 26 17.53 16.78 20.28
CA GLU A 26 16.34 16.04 19.89
C GLU A 26 15.05 16.77 20.34
N ASN A 27 13.98 16.58 19.58
CA ASN A 27 12.71 17.26 19.84
C ASN A 27 11.52 16.44 19.25
N SER A 28 10.34 17.05 19.19
CA SER A 28 9.13 16.38 18.67
C SER A 28 9.21 15.90 17.21
N TRP A 29 10.09 16.52 16.40
CA TRP A 29 10.22 16.18 14.97
C TRP A 29 11.61 15.66 14.57
N LEU A 30 12.56 15.53 15.52
CA LEU A 30 13.93 15.11 15.25
C LEU A 30 14.41 14.10 16.29
N ASP A 31 14.95 12.99 15.79
CA ASP A 31 15.55 11.95 16.62
C ASP A 31 16.83 11.44 15.97
N PHE A 32 17.88 11.26 16.75
CA PHE A 32 19.20 10.79 16.31
C PHE A 32 19.42 9.34 16.73
N LYS A 33 19.94 8.55 15.81
CA LYS A 33 20.34 7.16 16.09
C LYS A 33 21.81 6.98 15.73
N ARG A 34 22.58 6.50 16.68
CA ARG A 34 24.01 6.28 16.52
C ARG A 34 24.36 5.27 15.43
N SER A 35 23.49 4.30 15.18
CA SER A 35 23.69 3.21 14.22
C SER A 35 22.38 2.85 13.53
N PRO A 36 22.44 2.16 12.37
CA PRO A 36 21.27 1.55 11.76
C PRO A 36 20.55 0.62 12.73
N TYR A 37 19.22 0.47 12.55
CA TYR A 37 18.46 -0.52 13.29
C TYR A 37 18.89 -1.95 12.90
N ASP A 38 19.04 -2.80 13.88
CA ASP A 38 19.34 -4.22 13.67
C ASP A 38 18.04 -4.99 13.38
N LEU A 39 17.71 -5.13 12.11
CA LEU A 39 16.50 -5.84 11.69
C LEU A 39 16.62 -7.37 11.79
N THR A 40 17.78 -7.91 12.14
CA THR A 40 17.92 -9.34 12.42
C THR A 40 17.30 -9.72 13.76
N SER A 41 17.21 -8.76 14.68
CA SER A 41 16.58 -8.92 15.99
C SER A 41 15.13 -8.39 16.00
N GLU A 42 14.26 -9.09 16.73
CA GLU A 42 12.87 -8.65 16.95
C GLU A 42 12.82 -7.29 17.67
N LYS A 43 13.75 -7.07 18.59
CA LYS A 43 13.90 -5.80 19.30
C LYS A 43 14.21 -4.65 18.33
N GLY A 44 15.16 -4.84 17.41
CA GLY A 44 15.51 -3.80 16.45
C GLY A 44 14.37 -3.46 15.48
N ARG A 45 13.62 -4.47 15.03
CA ARG A 45 12.40 -4.28 14.23
C ARG A 45 11.34 -3.51 15.01
N PHE A 46 11.13 -3.86 16.27
CA PHE A 46 10.19 -3.15 17.13
C PHE A 46 10.58 -1.69 17.37
N GLU A 47 11.84 -1.42 17.67
CA GLU A 47 12.33 -0.04 17.89
C GLU A 47 12.15 0.83 16.64
N LEU A 48 12.46 0.32 15.44
CA LEU A 48 12.18 1.01 14.19
C LEU A 48 10.68 1.36 14.07
N CYS A 49 9.81 0.36 14.26
CA CYS A 49 8.36 0.55 14.14
C CYS A 49 7.83 1.54 15.19
N LYS A 50 8.30 1.44 16.42
CA LYS A 50 7.93 2.35 17.52
C LYS A 50 8.31 3.79 17.23
N ASP A 51 9.53 4.04 16.77
CA ASP A 51 10.02 5.39 16.52
C ASP A 51 9.31 6.02 15.31
N VAL A 52 9.10 5.26 14.23
CA VAL A 52 8.35 5.72 13.06
C VAL A 52 6.87 5.97 13.41
N ALA A 53 6.23 5.06 14.14
CA ALA A 53 4.84 5.26 14.56
C ALA A 53 4.67 6.50 15.44
N ALA A 54 5.63 6.77 16.33
CA ALA A 54 5.58 7.94 17.20
C ALA A 54 5.64 9.26 16.42
N PHE A 55 6.46 9.35 15.37
CA PHE A 55 6.48 10.53 14.50
C PHE A 55 5.21 10.64 13.66
N ALA A 56 4.74 9.54 13.09
CA ALA A 56 3.52 9.55 12.31
C ALA A 56 2.28 9.96 13.12
N ASN A 57 2.25 9.59 14.39
CA ASN A 57 1.17 9.92 15.33
C ASN A 57 1.24 11.36 15.89
N ASP A 58 2.28 12.11 15.56
CA ASP A 58 2.45 13.51 15.91
C ASP A 58 2.49 14.35 14.62
N GLN A 59 3.45 15.20 14.46
CA GLN A 59 3.61 16.13 13.32
C GLN A 59 4.56 15.60 12.22
N GLY A 60 4.84 14.30 12.21
CA GLY A 60 5.90 13.70 11.40
C GLY A 60 7.29 14.08 11.92
N GLY A 61 8.36 13.64 11.23
CA GLY A 61 9.70 13.95 11.69
C GLY A 61 10.82 13.32 10.89
N LEU A 62 12.03 13.52 11.40
CA LEU A 62 13.27 13.00 10.82
C LEU A 62 13.95 12.06 11.81
N LEU A 63 14.23 10.84 11.38
CA LEU A 63 15.15 9.91 12.05
C LEU A 63 16.48 9.99 11.32
N VAL A 64 17.52 10.46 12.00
CA VAL A 64 18.87 10.62 11.43
C VAL A 64 19.78 9.54 11.99
N LEU A 65 20.16 8.59 11.16
CA LEU A 65 21.00 7.46 11.52
C LEU A 65 22.47 7.76 11.22
N GLY A 66 23.35 7.41 12.14
CA GLY A 66 24.77 7.71 12.08
C GLY A 66 25.18 8.87 13.01
N VAL A 67 24.25 9.37 13.81
CA VAL A 67 24.52 10.43 14.79
C VAL A 67 24.16 9.93 16.19
N GLY A 68 25.14 9.94 17.08
CA GLY A 68 24.92 9.62 18.50
C GLY A 68 24.68 10.88 19.31
N THR A 69 23.91 10.74 20.38
CA THR A 69 23.58 11.82 21.30
C THR A 69 24.31 11.66 22.64
N GLU A 70 24.46 12.75 23.36
CA GLU A 70 24.88 12.75 24.76
C GLU A 70 23.95 13.62 25.60
N LYS A 71 23.74 13.22 26.83
CA LYS A 71 23.03 14.01 27.82
C LYS A 71 24.02 14.68 28.74
N LYS A 72 24.15 16.00 28.65
CA LYS A 72 24.99 16.74 29.58
C LYS A 72 24.29 16.92 30.93
N SER A 73 25.05 16.87 32.02
CA SER A 73 24.53 16.88 33.40
C SER A 73 23.61 18.07 33.74
N ASN A 74 23.67 19.14 32.96
CA ASN A 74 22.86 20.35 33.13
C ASN A 74 21.83 20.58 32.02
N GLN A 75 21.58 19.61 31.14
CA GLN A 75 20.62 19.74 30.05
C GLN A 75 19.51 18.69 30.19
N ALA A 76 18.26 19.12 29.97
CA ALA A 76 17.11 18.24 30.02
C ALA A 76 17.04 17.31 28.78
N LEU A 77 17.59 17.78 27.65
CA LEU A 77 17.49 17.12 26.34
C LEU A 77 18.83 16.47 25.94
N GLU A 78 18.75 15.40 25.16
CA GLU A 78 19.89 14.81 24.48
C GLU A 78 20.28 15.66 23.27
N VAL A 79 21.60 15.79 23.04
CA VAL A 79 22.14 16.61 21.94
C VAL A 79 23.10 15.83 21.08
N ALA A 80 23.11 16.08 19.78
CA ALA A 80 24.04 15.47 18.83
C ALA A 80 25.50 15.74 19.21
N SER A 81 26.30 14.67 19.35
CA SER A 81 27.68 14.77 19.81
C SER A 81 28.66 13.89 19.03
N ASP A 82 28.25 12.69 18.66
CA ASP A 82 29.11 11.63 18.11
C ASP A 82 28.64 11.27 16.68
N PHE A 83 29.45 11.66 15.68
CA PHE A 83 29.10 11.46 14.27
C PHE A 83 29.78 10.20 13.74
N LYS A 84 28.98 9.18 13.43
CA LYS A 84 29.37 7.84 12.98
C LYS A 84 28.67 7.42 11.68
N PRO A 85 28.98 8.10 10.57
CA PRO A 85 28.46 7.68 9.29
C PRO A 85 28.88 6.23 8.99
N PHE A 86 28.12 5.55 8.14
CA PHE A 86 28.33 4.14 7.86
C PHE A 86 28.17 3.84 6.35
N PRO A 87 28.76 2.74 5.85
CA PRO A 87 28.55 2.31 4.46
C PRO A 87 27.08 1.96 4.20
N GLN A 88 26.57 2.30 3.02
CA GLN A 88 25.15 2.04 2.66
C GLN A 88 24.73 0.58 2.82
N CYS A 89 25.66 -0.37 2.59
CA CYS A 89 25.38 -1.80 2.76
C CYS A 89 25.03 -2.23 4.20
N ARG A 90 25.23 -1.36 5.21
CA ARG A 90 24.87 -1.64 6.60
C ARG A 90 23.39 -1.37 6.92
N ALA A 91 22.65 -0.73 6.04
CA ALA A 91 21.22 -0.48 6.22
C ALA A 91 20.49 -0.81 4.91
N ASP A 92 19.76 -1.90 4.90
CA ASP A 92 18.88 -2.26 3.80
C ASP A 92 17.54 -1.53 3.96
N VAL A 93 17.38 -0.44 3.20
CA VAL A 93 16.18 0.40 3.27
C VAL A 93 14.94 -0.35 2.79
N VAL A 94 15.10 -1.32 1.89
CA VAL A 94 13.96 -2.15 1.45
C VAL A 94 13.45 -2.98 2.62
N GLN A 95 14.35 -3.60 3.40
CA GLN A 95 13.96 -4.32 4.61
C GLN A 95 13.32 -3.39 5.67
N TYR A 96 13.75 -2.12 5.76
CA TYR A 96 13.11 -1.14 6.64
C TYR A 96 11.64 -0.94 6.24
N VAL A 97 11.40 -0.66 4.97
CA VAL A 97 10.03 -0.46 4.43
C VAL A 97 9.19 -1.72 4.62
N ASP A 98 9.73 -2.89 4.32
CA ASP A 98 9.01 -4.16 4.49
C ASP A 98 8.65 -4.41 5.97
N THR A 99 9.58 -4.13 6.90
CA THR A 99 9.34 -4.23 8.34
C THR A 99 8.23 -3.27 8.79
N LEU A 100 8.27 -2.01 8.36
CA LEU A 100 7.24 -1.03 8.67
C LEU A 100 5.87 -1.46 8.15
N ASN A 101 5.82 -1.98 6.92
CA ASN A 101 4.59 -2.46 6.31
C ASN A 101 4.03 -3.72 6.99
N GLU A 102 4.88 -4.56 7.53
CA GLU A 102 4.46 -5.75 8.27
C GLU A 102 3.85 -5.40 9.63
N TYR A 103 4.44 -4.46 10.35
CA TYR A 103 4.10 -4.23 11.76
C TYR A 103 3.30 -2.96 12.04
N LEU A 104 3.18 -2.01 11.12
CA LEU A 104 2.39 -0.78 11.31
C LEU A 104 1.03 -0.85 10.63
N ARG A 105 -0.01 -0.33 11.30
CA ARG A 105 -1.36 -0.14 10.74
C ARG A 105 -2.00 1.15 11.26
N PRO A 106 -2.56 1.98 10.40
CA PRO A 106 -2.39 1.96 8.96
C PRO A 106 -0.92 2.15 8.56
N ARG A 107 -0.62 2.03 7.27
CA ARG A 107 0.73 2.24 6.76
C ARG A 107 1.15 3.69 6.89
N VAL A 108 2.44 3.88 7.09
CA VAL A 108 3.08 5.19 7.24
C VAL A 108 3.90 5.49 5.99
N ALA A 109 3.76 6.69 5.46
CA ALA A 109 4.62 7.19 4.42
C ALA A 109 6.00 7.55 5.00
N VAL A 110 7.03 6.86 4.51
CA VAL A 110 8.41 7.11 4.90
C VAL A 110 9.25 7.24 3.65
N SER A 111 9.89 8.39 3.48
CA SER A 111 10.92 8.59 2.47
C SER A 111 12.31 8.44 3.10
N HIS A 112 13.32 8.17 2.28
CA HIS A 112 14.68 7.99 2.76
C HIS A 112 15.68 8.72 1.89
N HIS A 113 16.72 9.30 2.53
CA HIS A 113 17.76 10.06 1.87
C HIS A 113 19.13 9.70 2.43
N TRP A 114 20.10 9.49 1.54
CA TRP A 114 21.47 9.21 1.88
C TRP A 114 22.33 10.45 1.68
N TYR A 115 23.06 10.85 2.72
CA TYR A 115 23.97 11.99 2.69
C TYR A 115 25.41 11.53 2.89
N HIS A 116 26.26 11.76 1.89
CA HIS A 116 27.67 11.40 1.91
C HIS A 116 28.45 12.29 2.91
N ASP A 117 29.34 11.68 3.69
CA ASP A 117 30.29 12.40 4.54
C ASP A 117 31.69 12.38 3.90
N PRO A 118 32.08 13.40 3.14
CA PRO A 118 33.39 13.44 2.50
C PRO A 118 34.54 13.54 3.49
N GLY A 119 34.33 14.19 4.64
CA GLY A 119 35.32 14.39 5.67
C GLY A 119 35.78 13.11 6.37
N ARG A 120 34.86 12.16 6.51
CA ARG A 120 35.10 10.86 7.17
C ARG A 120 35.31 9.70 6.20
N SER A 121 35.18 9.94 4.89
CA SER A 121 35.35 8.94 3.81
C SER A 121 36.77 8.87 3.23
N THR A 122 37.76 9.52 3.83
CA THR A 122 39.09 9.76 3.21
C THR A 122 40.01 8.56 3.07
N ALA A 123 39.74 7.45 3.77
CA ALA A 123 40.66 6.29 3.80
C ALA A 123 39.94 4.92 3.67
N GLY A 124 38.72 4.88 3.12
CA GLY A 124 37.95 3.64 3.08
C GLY A 124 36.70 3.75 2.21
N PRO A 125 35.71 2.90 2.45
CA PRO A 125 34.46 2.98 1.72
C PRO A 125 33.74 4.30 1.99
N ASN A 126 32.95 4.76 1.02
CA ASN A 126 32.12 5.95 1.20
C ASN A 126 31.16 5.75 2.40
N LEU A 127 31.16 6.74 3.29
CA LEU A 127 30.36 6.76 4.49
C LEU A 127 29.19 7.74 4.37
N TYR A 128 28.05 7.36 4.90
CA TYR A 128 26.81 8.11 4.73
C TYR A 128 26.03 8.22 6.05
N TYR A 129 25.23 9.25 6.14
CA TYR A 129 24.10 9.33 7.05
C TYR A 129 22.85 8.91 6.30
N LEU A 130 21.98 8.15 6.96
CA LEU A 130 20.65 7.83 6.44
C LEU A 130 19.62 8.66 7.20
N VAL A 131 18.83 9.42 6.48
CA VAL A 131 17.68 10.13 7.02
C VAL A 131 16.41 9.44 6.57
N LEU A 132 15.58 9.04 7.53
CA LEU A 132 14.21 8.60 7.28
C LEU A 132 13.29 9.78 7.60
N GLU A 133 12.58 10.25 6.61
CA GLU A 133 11.57 11.29 6.76
C GLU A 133 10.20 10.63 6.88
N VAL A 134 9.55 10.86 8.01
CA VAL A 134 8.25 10.29 8.36
C VAL A 134 7.19 11.36 8.21
N GLU A 135 6.18 11.10 7.39
CA GLU A 135 5.03 12.00 7.28
C GLU A 135 4.03 11.78 8.43
N PRO A 136 3.34 12.84 8.88
CA PRO A 136 2.28 12.70 9.86
C PRO A 136 1.10 11.93 9.24
N ILE A 137 0.44 11.11 10.03
CA ILE A 137 -0.78 10.44 9.58
C ILE A 137 -1.89 11.47 9.39
N PRO A 138 -2.74 11.35 8.35
CA PRO A 138 -3.90 12.22 8.18
C PRO A 138 -4.85 12.14 9.39
N GLU A 139 -5.45 13.27 9.77
CA GLU A 139 -6.36 13.37 10.94
C GLU A 139 -7.48 12.33 10.94
N LEU A 140 -8.00 11.99 9.76
CA LEU A 140 -9.08 11.00 9.59
C LEU A 140 -8.64 9.56 9.84
N SER A 141 -7.35 9.26 9.69
CA SER A 141 -6.80 7.91 9.88
C SER A 141 -6.36 7.62 11.30
N ARG A 142 -6.43 8.59 12.18
CA ARG A 142 -5.96 8.67 13.56
C ARG A 142 -5.27 7.43 14.12
N TYR A 143 -4.01 7.57 14.41
CA TYR A 143 -3.05 6.71 15.08
C TYR A 143 -2.62 5.44 14.35
N VAL A 144 -1.32 5.41 14.12
CA VAL A 144 -0.58 4.23 13.72
C VAL A 144 -0.42 3.30 14.92
N LEU A 145 -0.83 2.08 14.75
CA LEU A 145 -0.66 1.01 15.73
C LEU A 145 0.56 0.17 15.37
N VAL A 146 1.37 -0.14 16.37
CA VAL A 146 2.40 -1.18 16.25
C VAL A 146 1.75 -2.52 16.61
N ARG A 147 1.73 -3.48 15.67
CA ARG A 147 0.99 -4.77 15.80
C ARG A 147 1.63 -5.79 16.71
N LYS A 148 2.87 -5.58 17.12
CA LYS A 148 3.61 -6.45 18.03
C LYS A 148 4.22 -5.62 19.14
N MET A 149 4.35 -6.22 20.31
CA MET A 149 5.06 -5.65 21.45
C MET A 149 6.30 -6.49 21.76
N ILE A 150 7.19 -5.95 22.55
CA ILE A 150 8.36 -6.69 23.06
C ILE A 150 8.07 -7.09 24.50
N ASN A 151 8.25 -8.39 24.77
CA ASN A 151 8.21 -8.93 26.14
C ASN A 151 9.54 -8.69 26.89
N ASP A 152 9.59 -9.02 28.17
CA ASP A 152 10.77 -8.85 29.03
C ASP A 152 12.03 -9.58 28.53
N LYS A 153 11.86 -10.58 27.64
CA LYS A 153 12.96 -11.33 27.01
C LYS A 153 13.40 -10.71 25.68
N GLY A 154 12.87 -9.56 25.28
CA GLY A 154 13.20 -8.90 24.02
C GLY A 154 12.65 -9.59 22.77
N ARG A 155 11.62 -10.45 22.91
CA ARG A 155 10.96 -11.14 21.81
C ARG A 155 9.57 -10.59 21.56
N PHE A 156 9.11 -10.72 20.33
CA PHE A 156 7.75 -10.33 19.96
C PHE A 156 6.71 -11.09 20.80
N ALA A 157 5.72 -10.33 21.24
CA ALA A 157 4.50 -10.81 21.90
C ALA A 157 3.30 -10.22 21.19
N GLU A 158 2.19 -10.94 21.23
CA GLU A 158 0.92 -10.41 20.74
C GLU A 158 0.51 -9.18 21.55
N GLY A 159 0.16 -8.11 20.86
CA GLY A 159 -0.24 -6.86 21.49
C GLY A 159 -0.32 -5.73 20.48
N LEU A 160 -0.96 -4.65 20.90
CA LEU A 160 -1.05 -3.41 20.15
C LEU A 160 -0.46 -2.28 20.99
N ALA A 161 0.37 -1.46 20.36
CA ALA A 161 0.90 -0.25 20.98
C ALA A 161 0.62 0.97 20.10
N VAL A 162 0.23 2.06 20.75
CA VAL A 162 0.20 3.39 20.14
C VAL A 162 1.37 4.17 20.72
N SER A 163 2.37 4.44 19.88
CA SER A 163 3.52 5.25 20.25
C SER A 163 3.29 6.69 19.84
N VAL A 164 3.59 7.64 20.71
CA VAL A 164 3.47 9.08 20.45
C VAL A 164 4.75 9.80 20.89
N ARG A 165 5.04 10.93 20.25
CA ARG A 165 6.15 11.81 20.68
C ARG A 165 5.67 12.70 21.81
N HIS A 166 6.50 12.82 22.85
CA HIS A 166 6.31 13.77 23.95
C HIS A 166 7.63 14.51 24.15
N GLY A 167 7.82 15.57 23.37
CA GLY A 167 9.11 16.28 23.26
C GLY A 167 10.17 15.39 22.60
N ASP A 168 11.24 15.09 23.33
CA ASP A 168 12.35 14.24 22.89
C ASP A 168 12.11 12.73 23.10
N ARG A 169 10.98 12.34 23.70
CA ARG A 169 10.72 10.95 24.09
C ARG A 169 9.57 10.33 23.32
N THR A 170 9.75 9.06 22.99
CA THR A 170 8.67 8.19 22.55
C THR A 170 8.02 7.56 23.77
N VAL A 171 6.72 7.76 23.94
CA VAL A 171 5.91 7.16 25.03
C VAL A 171 4.79 6.33 24.44
N TYR A 172 4.29 5.38 25.23
CA TYR A 172 3.08 4.64 24.86
C TYR A 172 1.85 5.33 25.42
N MET A 173 0.83 5.39 24.59
CA MET A 173 -0.46 5.93 25.00
C MET A 173 -1.13 4.96 25.98
N PRO A 174 -1.69 5.45 27.10
CA PRO A 174 -2.50 4.64 28.01
C PRO A 174 -3.68 3.96 27.30
N SER A 175 -4.08 2.80 27.76
CA SER A 175 -5.18 2.02 27.15
C SER A 175 -6.51 2.77 27.10
N GLU A 176 -6.79 3.57 28.13
CA GLU A 176 -7.98 4.42 28.21
C GLU A 176 -8.00 5.47 27.10
N ASP A 177 -6.86 6.11 26.86
CA ASP A 177 -6.71 7.11 25.80
C ASP A 177 -6.83 6.46 24.42
N VAL A 178 -6.22 5.27 24.23
CA VAL A 178 -6.37 4.49 22.98
C VAL A 178 -7.83 4.14 22.73
N TYR A 179 -8.56 3.72 23.77
CA TYR A 179 -9.98 3.41 23.65
C TYR A 179 -10.82 4.64 23.29
N GLN A 180 -10.56 5.79 23.92
CA GLN A 180 -11.22 7.05 23.57
C GLN A 180 -10.97 7.45 22.12
N LEU A 181 -9.73 7.34 21.65
CA LEU A 181 -9.36 7.65 20.28
C LEU A 181 -10.06 6.78 19.24
N ILE A 182 -10.17 5.47 19.50
CA ILE A 182 -10.92 4.56 18.63
C ILE A 182 -12.37 5.00 18.54
N ASN A 183 -13.00 5.33 19.68
CA ASN A 183 -14.38 5.80 19.71
C ASN A 183 -14.56 7.15 19.01
N GLU A 184 -13.63 8.08 19.18
CA GLU A 184 -13.67 9.37 18.47
C GLU A 184 -13.49 9.17 16.96
N GLY A 185 -12.56 8.32 16.53
CA GLY A 185 -12.37 7.98 15.14
C GLY A 185 -13.61 7.37 14.50
N LEU A 186 -14.29 6.47 15.20
CA LEU A 186 -15.55 5.90 14.76
C LEU A 186 -16.65 6.97 14.65
N ARG A 187 -16.80 7.83 15.66
CA ARG A 187 -17.78 8.93 15.65
C ARG A 187 -17.49 9.93 14.54
N MET A 188 -16.24 10.30 14.31
CA MET A 188 -15.87 11.18 13.21
C MET A 188 -16.20 10.57 11.86
N ARG A 189 -15.89 9.29 11.66
CA ARG A 189 -16.24 8.57 10.43
C ARG A 189 -17.74 8.57 10.19
N ASP A 190 -18.53 8.30 11.24
CA ASP A 190 -19.99 8.25 11.15
C ASP A 190 -20.63 9.64 11.00
N ALA A 191 -19.96 10.71 11.47
CA ALA A 191 -20.40 12.09 11.35
C ALA A 191 -20.04 12.75 10.01
N LEU A 192 -19.09 12.17 9.28
CA LEU A 192 -18.73 12.69 7.94
C LEU A 192 -19.84 12.33 6.95
N PRO A 193 -20.41 13.32 6.24
CA PRO A 193 -21.29 13.02 5.12
C PRO A 193 -20.55 12.14 4.11
N ALA A 194 -21.24 11.19 3.49
CA ALA A 194 -20.64 10.29 2.50
C ALA A 194 -19.86 11.05 1.41
N SER A 195 -20.25 12.31 1.12
CA SER A 195 -19.53 13.22 0.23
C SER A 195 -18.19 13.74 0.80
N ALA A 196 -18.00 13.77 2.12
CA ALA A 196 -16.74 14.22 2.74
C ALA A 196 -15.69 13.08 2.82
N LEU A 197 -16.13 11.84 2.71
CA LEU A 197 -15.27 10.67 2.52
C LEU A 197 -14.78 10.54 1.06
N VAL A 198 -15.23 11.43 0.18
CA VAL A 198 -14.79 11.54 -1.21
C VAL A 198 -14.06 12.89 -1.41
N PRO A 199 -12.85 13.07 -0.87
CA PRO A 199 -12.06 14.22 -1.28
C PRO A 199 -11.44 13.94 -2.64
N ALA A 200 -11.67 14.86 -3.56
CA ALA A 200 -10.85 15.03 -4.75
C ALA A 200 -11.01 14.03 -5.91
N GLN A 201 -12.24 13.70 -6.31
CA GLN A 201 -12.49 13.42 -7.72
C GLN A 201 -12.01 14.59 -8.62
N GLU A 202 -11.98 15.80 -8.05
CA GLU A 202 -11.58 17.02 -8.75
C GLU A 202 -10.06 17.13 -9.03
N GLN A 203 -9.19 16.39 -8.32
CA GLN A 203 -7.74 16.52 -8.50
C GLN A 203 -7.14 15.58 -9.56
N TRP A 204 -7.80 14.48 -9.88
CA TRP A 204 -7.32 13.55 -10.90
C TRP A 204 -7.77 13.91 -12.31
N GLY A 205 -8.80 14.74 -12.47
CA GLY A 205 -9.34 15.13 -13.75
C GLY A 205 -9.63 13.93 -14.67
N VAL A 206 -9.16 14.00 -15.88
CA VAL A 206 -9.35 12.99 -16.95
C VAL A 206 -8.36 11.81 -16.80
N GLU A 207 -7.30 11.92 -16.00
CA GLU A 207 -6.20 10.95 -15.98
C GLU A 207 -6.56 9.51 -15.55
N PRO A 208 -7.43 9.25 -14.54
CA PRO A 208 -7.81 7.89 -14.21
C PRO A 208 -8.60 7.21 -15.32
N ASP A 209 -9.53 7.91 -15.93
CA ASP A 209 -10.32 7.37 -17.05
C ASP A 209 -9.46 7.18 -18.29
N GLN A 210 -8.57 8.13 -18.59
CA GLN A 210 -7.60 7.98 -19.66
C GLN A 210 -6.70 6.75 -19.45
N SER A 211 -6.29 6.46 -18.22
CA SER A 211 -5.51 5.25 -17.91
C SER A 211 -6.28 3.95 -18.19
N LEU A 212 -7.60 3.94 -17.94
CA LEU A 212 -8.44 2.80 -18.31
C LEU A 212 -8.55 2.65 -19.84
N ASP A 213 -8.80 3.75 -20.53
CA ASP A 213 -8.93 3.77 -21.99
C ASP A 213 -7.61 3.34 -22.67
N GLU A 214 -6.48 3.82 -22.18
CA GLU A 214 -5.16 3.39 -22.67
C GLU A 214 -4.89 1.92 -22.41
N LEU A 215 -5.31 1.37 -21.26
CA LEU A 215 -5.19 -0.06 -20.97
C LEU A 215 -6.01 -0.88 -21.93
N GLU A 216 -7.27 -0.50 -22.16
CA GLU A 216 -8.17 -1.18 -23.09
C GLU A 216 -7.63 -1.12 -24.53
N GLN A 217 -7.17 0.04 -24.97
CA GLN A 217 -6.59 0.22 -26.31
C GLN A 217 -5.36 -0.66 -26.52
N ARG A 218 -4.47 -0.75 -25.51
CA ARG A 218 -3.26 -1.59 -25.58
C ARG A 218 -3.57 -3.07 -25.67
N GLN A 219 -4.70 -3.49 -25.09
CA GLN A 219 -5.12 -4.88 -25.03
C GLN A 219 -6.10 -5.26 -26.15
N ASP A 220 -6.51 -4.31 -26.97
CA ASP A 220 -7.54 -4.51 -28.01
C ASP A 220 -8.88 -4.96 -27.41
N TRP A 221 -9.27 -4.28 -26.30
CA TRP A 221 -10.52 -4.58 -25.57
C TRP A 221 -11.66 -3.61 -25.89
N ALA A 222 -11.54 -2.76 -26.90
CA ALA A 222 -12.51 -1.70 -27.19
C ALA A 222 -13.97 -2.21 -27.29
N GLU A 223 -14.16 -3.42 -27.83
CA GLU A 223 -15.48 -4.05 -27.96
C GLU A 223 -15.69 -5.23 -26.98
N THR A 224 -14.72 -5.47 -26.10
CA THR A 224 -14.76 -6.63 -25.20
C THR A 224 -15.33 -6.21 -23.85
N PRO A 225 -16.23 -6.99 -23.24
CA PRO A 225 -16.64 -6.77 -21.85
C PRO A 225 -15.49 -6.98 -20.89
N VAL A 226 -15.26 -6.01 -20.01
CA VAL A 226 -14.10 -6.01 -19.10
C VAL A 226 -14.48 -5.61 -17.69
N LEU A 227 -13.79 -6.22 -16.74
CA LEU A 227 -13.72 -5.78 -15.35
C LEU A 227 -12.37 -5.15 -15.12
N LEU A 228 -12.37 -3.96 -14.55
CA LEU A 228 -11.19 -3.14 -14.36
C LEU A 228 -11.05 -2.73 -12.89
N TRP A 229 -9.83 -2.64 -12.41
CA TRP A 229 -9.48 -2.20 -11.06
C TRP A 229 -8.49 -1.06 -11.14
N GLN A 230 -8.62 -0.08 -10.25
CA GLN A 230 -7.66 1.00 -10.07
C GLN A 230 -7.33 1.23 -8.60
N SER A 231 -6.07 1.53 -8.33
CA SER A 231 -5.61 2.05 -7.04
C SER A 231 -5.01 3.43 -7.25
N LEU A 232 -5.61 4.41 -6.60
CA LEU A 232 -5.42 5.83 -6.82
C LEU A 232 -4.82 6.46 -5.57
N PRO A 233 -3.58 6.98 -5.58
CA PRO A 233 -3.08 7.80 -4.48
C PRO A 233 -3.82 9.14 -4.45
N SER A 234 -4.03 9.71 -3.28
CA SER A 234 -4.75 10.98 -3.13
C SER A 234 -4.01 12.18 -3.74
N LYS A 235 -2.70 12.09 -3.86
CA LYS A 235 -1.84 13.12 -4.44
C LYS A 235 -0.92 12.50 -5.48
N PRO A 236 -1.37 12.37 -6.72
CA PRO A 236 -0.52 11.88 -7.80
C PRO A 236 0.61 12.88 -8.07
N SER A 237 1.80 12.37 -8.30
CA SER A 237 2.94 13.16 -8.72
C SER A 237 3.77 12.36 -9.72
N SER A 238 4.25 13.00 -10.75
CA SER A 238 5.10 12.36 -11.77
C SER A 238 6.41 11.77 -11.21
N GLN A 239 6.74 12.06 -9.95
CA GLN A 239 7.97 11.62 -9.28
C GLN A 239 7.73 10.68 -8.11
N ILE A 240 6.51 10.22 -7.86
CA ILE A 240 6.18 9.37 -6.71
C ILE A 240 6.97 8.05 -6.71
N LEU A 241 7.16 7.43 -7.88
CA LEU A 241 7.96 6.22 -8.04
C LEU A 241 9.21 6.52 -8.89
N PRO A 242 10.18 7.29 -8.36
CA PRO A 242 11.41 7.58 -9.09
C PRO A 242 12.16 6.27 -9.36
N GLY A 243 12.68 6.14 -10.57
CA GLY A 243 13.40 4.93 -10.96
C GLY A 243 12.54 3.66 -11.12
N LEU A 244 11.21 3.81 -11.28
CA LEU A 244 10.30 2.67 -11.48
C LEU A 244 10.84 1.68 -12.54
N HIS A 245 11.39 2.18 -13.63
CA HIS A 245 11.92 1.36 -14.73
C HIS A 245 13.18 0.56 -14.37
N SER A 246 13.88 0.93 -13.33
CA SER A 246 15.06 0.21 -12.79
C SER A 246 14.78 -0.52 -11.47
N HIS A 247 13.56 -0.46 -10.95
CA HIS A 247 13.22 -1.04 -9.66
C HIS A 247 13.01 -2.56 -9.77
N ASP A 248 14.05 -3.34 -9.46
CA ASP A 248 14.04 -4.80 -9.62
C ASP A 248 13.01 -5.50 -8.72
N GLY A 249 12.72 -4.97 -7.54
CA GLY A 249 11.70 -5.51 -6.64
C GLY A 249 10.29 -5.44 -7.26
N ILE A 250 9.92 -4.30 -7.85
CA ILE A 250 8.62 -4.14 -8.53
C ILE A 250 8.57 -5.04 -9.77
N LYS A 251 9.63 -5.05 -10.60
CA LYS A 251 9.72 -5.93 -11.76
C LYS A 251 9.64 -7.39 -11.38
N GLY A 252 10.31 -7.79 -10.31
CA GLY A 252 10.30 -9.15 -9.78
C GLY A 252 8.91 -9.58 -9.32
N ALA A 253 8.21 -8.72 -8.60
CA ALA A 253 6.85 -9.00 -8.12
C ALA A 253 5.84 -9.08 -9.27
N LEU A 254 5.94 -8.21 -10.28
CA LEU A 254 5.09 -8.28 -11.47
C LEU A 254 5.30 -9.57 -12.28
N ARG A 255 6.55 -10.08 -12.33
CA ARG A 255 6.87 -11.33 -13.07
C ARG A 255 6.53 -12.60 -12.30
N ARG A 256 6.58 -12.55 -10.97
CA ARG A 256 6.42 -13.71 -10.08
C ARG A 256 5.17 -13.53 -9.25
N GLN A 257 4.04 -13.51 -9.93
CA GLN A 257 2.74 -13.49 -9.28
C GLN A 257 2.36 -14.93 -8.91
N ASP A 258 1.84 -15.09 -7.72
CA ASP A 258 1.37 -16.38 -7.24
C ASP A 258 0.07 -16.77 -7.96
N VAL A 259 -0.13 -18.07 -8.11
CA VAL A 259 -1.40 -18.65 -8.54
C VAL A 259 -2.04 -19.28 -7.32
N LEU A 260 -3.25 -18.83 -6.97
CA LEU A 260 -3.90 -19.26 -5.73
C LEU A 260 -4.45 -20.69 -5.82
N ARG A 261 -4.77 -21.17 -7.03
CA ARG A 261 -5.31 -22.51 -7.30
C ARG A 261 -4.52 -23.18 -8.42
N ASP A 262 -4.52 -24.51 -8.49
CA ASP A 262 -3.84 -25.26 -9.56
C ASP A 262 -4.31 -24.84 -10.97
N SER A 263 -5.60 -24.53 -11.10
CA SER A 263 -6.22 -23.99 -12.32
C SER A 263 -6.45 -22.47 -12.26
N GLY A 264 -5.77 -21.78 -11.35
CA GLY A 264 -5.95 -20.36 -11.09
C GLY A 264 -5.26 -19.46 -12.10
N PHE A 265 -5.55 -18.18 -11.98
CA PHE A 265 -5.08 -17.15 -12.88
C PHE A 265 -4.31 -16.07 -12.11
N ASN A 266 -3.43 -15.40 -12.81
CA ASN A 266 -2.80 -14.17 -12.37
C ASN A 266 -2.64 -13.20 -13.55
N PHE A 267 -2.26 -11.96 -13.29
CA PHE A 267 -2.08 -10.95 -14.34
C PHE A 267 -0.83 -11.18 -15.21
N ALA A 268 0.13 -12.00 -14.76
CA ALA A 268 1.30 -12.37 -15.56
C ALA A 268 0.96 -13.44 -16.62
N ASP A 269 -0.10 -14.19 -16.43
CA ASP A 269 -0.60 -15.23 -17.33
C ASP A 269 0.52 -16.17 -17.84
N ASN A 270 1.47 -16.52 -16.99
CA ASN A 270 2.69 -17.33 -17.21
C ASN A 270 3.46 -17.06 -18.52
N THR A 271 2.97 -16.17 -19.39
CA THR A 271 3.47 -15.86 -20.72
C THR A 271 3.58 -14.36 -21.00
N GLY A 272 3.06 -13.52 -20.10
CA GLY A 272 3.13 -12.07 -20.22
C GLY A 272 4.60 -11.59 -20.13
N ARG A 273 5.06 -10.83 -21.12
CA ARG A 273 6.36 -10.16 -21.03
C ARG A 273 6.19 -8.84 -20.30
N LEU A 274 6.98 -8.64 -19.26
CA LEU A 274 7.08 -7.34 -18.63
C LEU A 274 7.65 -6.33 -19.64
N GLN A 275 6.89 -5.29 -19.90
CA GLN A 275 7.26 -4.19 -20.79
C GLN A 275 7.56 -2.94 -19.97
N THR A 276 8.65 -2.29 -20.32
CA THR A 276 8.99 -0.98 -19.79
C THR A 276 8.53 0.05 -20.82
N LEU A 277 7.47 0.76 -20.50
CA LEU A 277 6.86 1.78 -21.35
C LEU A 277 7.20 3.17 -20.82
N SER A 278 7.12 4.20 -21.64
CA SER A 278 7.28 5.60 -21.19
C SER A 278 6.32 5.95 -20.03
N GLY A 279 5.14 5.35 -20.02
CA GLY A 279 4.12 5.52 -18.98
C GLY A 279 4.17 4.51 -17.84
N GLY A 280 5.25 3.72 -17.67
CA GLY A 280 5.38 2.80 -16.53
C GLY A 280 5.77 1.36 -16.86
N LEU A 281 5.53 0.46 -15.92
CA LEU A 281 5.73 -0.97 -16.05
C LEU A 281 4.40 -1.66 -16.36
N PHE A 282 4.39 -2.42 -17.42
CA PHE A 282 3.22 -3.11 -17.91
C PHE A 282 3.47 -4.61 -18.03
N ILE A 283 2.55 -5.43 -17.57
CA ILE A 283 2.53 -6.87 -17.83
C ILE A 283 1.11 -7.28 -18.18
N GLY A 284 0.95 -8.12 -19.18
CA GLY A 284 -0.35 -8.64 -19.56
C GLY A 284 -0.39 -9.21 -20.95
N ARG A 285 -1.49 -9.84 -21.24
CA ARG A 285 -1.88 -10.37 -22.53
C ARG A 285 -3.36 -10.08 -22.76
N ARG A 286 -3.89 -10.40 -23.94
CA ARG A 286 -5.28 -10.17 -24.36
C ARG A 286 -6.36 -10.50 -23.33
N ARG A 287 -6.10 -11.38 -22.35
CA ARG A 287 -7.06 -11.82 -21.33
C ARG A 287 -7.08 -10.97 -20.08
N CYS A 288 -5.91 -10.55 -19.63
CA CYS A 288 -5.75 -9.70 -18.45
C CYS A 288 -4.44 -8.93 -18.51
N ALA A 289 -4.38 -7.82 -17.80
CA ALA A 289 -3.19 -6.98 -17.73
C ALA A 289 -3.14 -6.15 -16.45
N VAL A 290 -1.91 -5.77 -16.08
CA VAL A 290 -1.65 -4.81 -15.00
C VAL A 290 -0.66 -3.76 -15.48
N TRP A 291 -0.88 -2.52 -15.12
CA TRP A 291 -0.05 -1.38 -15.45
C TRP A 291 0.22 -0.55 -14.19
N VAL A 292 1.50 -0.37 -13.86
CA VAL A 292 1.98 0.45 -12.75
C VAL A 292 2.63 1.69 -13.35
N ARG A 293 2.13 2.86 -13.01
CA ARG A 293 2.60 4.17 -13.51
C ARG A 293 3.57 4.84 -12.53
N PRO A 294 4.46 5.74 -13.03
CA PRO A 294 5.39 6.49 -12.17
C PRO A 294 4.70 7.43 -11.17
N ASP A 295 3.49 7.90 -11.47
CA ASP A 295 2.66 8.72 -10.61
C ASP A 295 1.95 7.95 -9.48
N GLY A 296 2.22 6.65 -9.37
CA GLY A 296 1.65 5.78 -8.36
C GLY A 296 0.30 5.18 -8.73
N LEU A 297 -0.31 5.59 -9.84
CA LEU A 297 -1.53 4.97 -10.32
C LEU A 297 -1.26 3.54 -10.74
N MET A 298 -2.03 2.60 -10.23
CA MET A 298 -2.02 1.21 -10.67
C MET A 298 -3.39 0.86 -11.26
N THR A 299 -3.38 0.33 -12.48
CA THR A 299 -4.58 -0.07 -13.21
C THR A 299 -4.44 -1.53 -13.64
N ALA A 300 -5.51 -2.31 -13.50
CA ALA A 300 -5.56 -3.67 -14.02
C ALA A 300 -6.91 -3.96 -14.67
N GLY A 301 -6.95 -5.00 -15.49
CA GLY A 301 -8.18 -5.42 -16.13
C GLY A 301 -8.18 -6.89 -16.51
N ALA A 302 -9.38 -7.44 -16.65
CA ALA A 302 -9.61 -8.81 -17.12
C ALA A 302 -10.86 -8.87 -18.01
N VAL A 303 -10.79 -9.62 -19.10
CA VAL A 303 -11.92 -9.79 -20.02
C VAL A 303 -13.01 -10.69 -19.41
N ALA A 304 -14.26 -10.29 -19.57
CA ALA A 304 -15.40 -11.04 -19.08
C ALA A 304 -15.97 -11.96 -20.17
N ASN A 305 -15.12 -12.87 -20.64
CA ASN A 305 -15.47 -13.92 -21.62
C ASN A 305 -14.90 -15.28 -21.19
N MET A 306 -15.06 -16.30 -22.02
CA MET A 306 -14.63 -17.68 -21.76
C MET A 306 -13.10 -17.83 -21.60
N ASP A 307 -12.32 -16.88 -22.08
CA ASP A 307 -10.88 -16.91 -21.96
C ASP A 307 -10.39 -16.54 -20.56
N MET A 308 -11.22 -15.83 -19.75
CA MET A 308 -10.84 -15.36 -18.42
C MET A 308 -11.99 -15.43 -17.40
N LEU A 309 -12.77 -14.38 -17.19
CA LEU A 309 -13.72 -14.31 -16.06
C LEU A 309 -14.91 -15.30 -16.21
N CYS A 310 -15.19 -15.80 -17.39
CA CYS A 310 -16.16 -16.84 -17.63
C CYS A 310 -15.54 -18.25 -17.79
N TRP A 311 -14.29 -18.44 -17.36
CA TRP A 311 -13.57 -19.69 -17.49
C TRP A 311 -14.29 -20.87 -16.80
N GLY A 312 -14.29 -22.03 -17.48
CA GLY A 312 -14.90 -23.23 -16.95
C GLY A 312 -16.43 -23.19 -16.89
N ALA A 313 -17.05 -22.07 -17.25
CA ALA A 313 -18.48 -21.96 -17.36
C ALA A 313 -18.94 -22.58 -18.69
N GLN A 314 -19.83 -23.58 -18.63
CA GLN A 314 -20.42 -24.10 -19.88
C GLN A 314 -21.21 -22.99 -20.58
N PRO A 315 -20.99 -22.73 -21.88
CA PRO A 315 -21.75 -21.75 -22.60
C PRO A 315 -23.22 -22.24 -22.69
N LEU A 316 -24.12 -21.49 -22.06
CA LEU A 316 -25.53 -21.59 -22.42
C LEU A 316 -25.75 -20.70 -23.64
N ALA A 317 -26.55 -21.18 -24.59
CA ALA A 317 -26.74 -20.51 -25.88
C ALA A 317 -27.25 -19.05 -25.79
N ARG A 318 -27.63 -18.56 -24.60
CA ARG A 318 -28.21 -17.24 -24.39
C ARG A 318 -27.65 -16.47 -23.20
N VAL A 319 -26.72 -17.03 -22.38
CA VAL A 319 -26.25 -16.43 -21.14
C VAL A 319 -24.77 -16.73 -20.96
N GLN A 320 -23.97 -15.72 -20.68
CA GLN A 320 -22.58 -15.90 -20.25
C GLN A 320 -22.51 -15.98 -18.72
N ARG A 321 -21.82 -16.98 -18.21
CA ARG A 321 -21.65 -17.22 -16.78
C ARG A 321 -20.30 -16.69 -16.32
N ILE A 322 -20.33 -15.70 -15.46
CA ILE A 322 -19.14 -15.20 -14.78
C ILE A 322 -18.81 -16.17 -13.64
N ASN A 323 -17.62 -16.73 -13.67
CA ASN A 323 -17.11 -17.64 -12.65
C ASN A 323 -16.71 -16.85 -11.41
N VAL A 324 -17.47 -16.98 -10.33
CA VAL A 324 -17.23 -16.22 -9.08
C VAL A 324 -15.86 -16.51 -8.45
N HIS A 325 -15.35 -17.75 -8.61
CA HIS A 325 -14.02 -18.07 -8.10
C HIS A 325 -12.91 -17.30 -8.85
N VAL A 326 -13.03 -17.20 -10.18
CA VAL A 326 -12.07 -16.47 -11.01
C VAL A 326 -12.12 -14.98 -10.69
N VAL A 327 -13.31 -14.41 -10.57
CA VAL A 327 -13.46 -12.98 -10.19
C VAL A 327 -12.88 -12.73 -8.81
N THR A 328 -13.15 -13.60 -7.84
CA THR A 328 -12.65 -13.46 -6.46
C THR A 328 -11.13 -13.57 -6.43
N GLU A 329 -10.57 -14.56 -7.12
CA GLU A 329 -9.12 -14.77 -7.22
C GLU A 329 -8.42 -13.56 -7.84
N MET A 330 -8.88 -13.08 -8.99
CA MET A 330 -8.30 -11.95 -9.69
C MET A 330 -8.42 -10.64 -8.88
N THR A 331 -9.53 -10.45 -8.19
CA THR A 331 -9.74 -9.28 -7.33
C THR A 331 -8.79 -9.30 -6.13
N LEU A 332 -8.67 -10.43 -5.45
CA LEU A 332 -7.73 -10.59 -4.33
C LEU A 332 -6.27 -10.40 -4.79
N GLU A 333 -5.91 -10.98 -5.91
CA GLU A 333 -4.55 -10.83 -6.46
C GLU A 333 -4.25 -9.38 -6.83
N TYR A 334 -5.21 -8.65 -7.39
CA TYR A 334 -5.04 -7.23 -7.68
C TYR A 334 -4.70 -6.42 -6.42
N PHE A 335 -5.47 -6.57 -5.35
CA PHE A 335 -5.23 -5.80 -4.12
C PHE A 335 -3.95 -6.22 -3.41
N ARG A 336 -3.56 -7.49 -3.49
CA ARG A 336 -2.24 -7.95 -3.02
C ARG A 336 -1.09 -7.34 -3.80
N LEU A 337 -1.23 -7.24 -5.12
CA LEU A 337 -0.24 -6.56 -5.95
C LEU A 337 -0.18 -5.06 -5.63
N ALA A 338 -1.30 -4.38 -5.49
CA ALA A 338 -1.34 -2.98 -5.11
C ALA A 338 -0.69 -2.77 -3.74
N ASP A 339 -1.02 -3.63 -2.77
CA ASP A 339 -0.44 -3.66 -1.43
C ASP A 339 1.08 -3.91 -1.43
N LYS A 340 1.56 -4.72 -2.34
CA LYS A 340 2.99 -5.05 -2.47
C LYS A 340 3.77 -4.01 -3.28
N LEU A 341 3.17 -3.45 -4.32
CA LEU A 341 3.88 -2.66 -5.32
C LEU A 341 3.83 -1.16 -5.09
N VAL A 342 2.65 -0.61 -4.89
CA VAL A 342 2.44 0.84 -4.92
C VAL A 342 2.08 1.45 -3.56
N ILE A 343 1.16 0.86 -2.84
CA ILE A 343 0.67 1.40 -1.56
C ILE A 343 1.80 1.63 -0.53
N PRO A 344 2.82 0.76 -0.39
CA PRO A 344 3.91 1.00 0.55
C PRO A 344 4.88 2.11 0.14
N ARG A 345 4.89 2.47 -1.14
CA ARG A 345 5.90 3.37 -1.74
C ARG A 345 5.36 4.76 -2.03
N VAL A 346 4.07 4.91 -1.93
CA VAL A 346 3.38 6.15 -2.28
C VAL A 346 2.56 6.61 -1.10
N PRO A 347 2.72 7.87 -0.65
CA PRO A 347 1.95 8.41 0.47
C PRO A 347 0.43 8.26 0.26
N GLY A 348 -0.27 7.84 1.33
CA GLY A 348 -1.72 7.80 1.36
C GLY A 348 -2.37 9.17 1.62
N PRO A 349 -3.69 9.26 1.75
CA PRO A 349 -4.63 8.15 1.65
C PRO A 349 -4.79 7.61 0.24
N TRP A 350 -5.21 6.34 0.15
CA TRP A 350 -5.47 5.66 -1.11
C TRP A 350 -6.97 5.49 -1.33
N ARG A 351 -7.35 5.46 -2.58
CA ARG A 351 -8.69 5.05 -3.01
C ARG A 351 -8.58 3.92 -3.99
N HIS A 352 -9.55 3.03 -3.93
CA HIS A 352 -9.73 1.98 -4.90
C HIS A 352 -10.96 2.26 -5.75
N ARG A 353 -10.91 1.80 -6.98
CA ARG A 353 -12.03 1.89 -7.93
C ARG A 353 -12.18 0.57 -8.65
N ILE A 354 -13.42 0.15 -8.83
CA ILE A 354 -13.79 -0.98 -9.69
C ILE A 354 -14.68 -0.45 -10.81
N VAL A 355 -14.42 -0.88 -12.02
CA VAL A 355 -15.16 -0.44 -13.21
C VAL A 355 -15.55 -1.64 -14.03
N VAL A 356 -16.79 -1.66 -14.46
CA VAL A 356 -17.34 -2.66 -15.39
C VAL A 356 -17.72 -1.93 -16.67
N ARG A 357 -17.26 -2.44 -17.80
CA ARG A 357 -17.60 -1.90 -19.11
C ARG A 357 -18.17 -2.98 -20.02
N ARG A 358 -19.21 -2.64 -20.75
CA ARG A 358 -19.83 -3.49 -21.80
C ARG A 358 -20.38 -4.83 -21.30
N PHE A 359 -20.80 -4.90 -20.04
CA PHE A 359 -21.45 -6.13 -19.51
C PHE A 359 -22.90 -6.26 -19.97
N GLY A 360 -23.57 -5.17 -20.30
CA GLY A 360 -24.84 -5.15 -21.03
C GLY A 360 -24.59 -5.49 -22.49
N GLY A 361 -25.37 -6.31 -23.09
CA GLY A 361 -25.24 -6.67 -24.50
C GLY A 361 -26.24 -7.75 -24.90
N GLU A 362 -26.13 -8.27 -26.12
CA GLU A 362 -27.02 -9.30 -26.62
C GLU A 362 -27.01 -10.59 -25.76
N GLN A 363 -25.89 -10.87 -25.07
CA GLN A 363 -25.77 -12.02 -24.16
C GLN A 363 -25.68 -11.50 -22.71
N PRO A 364 -26.76 -11.63 -21.94
CA PRO A 364 -26.73 -11.29 -20.52
C PRO A 364 -25.70 -12.12 -19.76
N ARG A 365 -25.10 -11.50 -18.73
CA ARG A 365 -24.11 -12.12 -17.84
C ARG A 365 -24.72 -12.35 -16.49
N VAL A 366 -24.43 -13.52 -15.91
CA VAL A 366 -24.90 -13.90 -14.59
C VAL A 366 -23.75 -14.44 -13.76
N LEU A 367 -23.80 -14.24 -12.45
CA LEU A 367 -22.83 -14.84 -11.54
C LEU A 367 -23.14 -16.33 -11.36
N ALA A 368 -22.13 -17.16 -11.48
CA ALA A 368 -22.26 -18.59 -11.29
C ALA A 368 -21.06 -19.15 -10.50
N PRO A 369 -21.26 -20.11 -9.59
CA PRO A 369 -20.17 -20.83 -8.96
C PRO A 369 -19.34 -21.55 -10.03
N GLY A 370 -18.02 -21.57 -9.85
CA GLY A 370 -17.11 -22.30 -10.74
C GLY A 370 -17.22 -23.80 -10.54
N GLY A 371 -17.18 -24.53 -11.63
CA GLY A 371 -17.01 -25.98 -11.64
C GLY A 371 -18.26 -26.80 -11.28
N GLY A 372 -18.67 -27.68 -12.19
CA GLY A 372 -19.67 -28.68 -11.95
C GLY A 372 -20.97 -28.54 -12.75
N MET A 373 -21.62 -29.66 -12.99
CA MET A 373 -22.87 -29.78 -13.77
C MET A 373 -24.10 -29.16 -13.09
N MET A 374 -23.96 -28.52 -11.92
CA MET A 374 -25.09 -27.96 -11.19
C MET A 374 -25.40 -26.56 -11.67
N GLN A 375 -26.59 -26.40 -12.16
CA GLN A 375 -27.16 -25.20 -12.78
C GLN A 375 -27.61 -24.12 -11.75
N SER A 376 -27.01 -24.04 -10.59
CA SER A 376 -27.34 -22.97 -9.66
C SER A 376 -26.63 -21.68 -10.06
N PHE A 377 -27.41 -20.69 -10.42
CA PHE A 377 -26.90 -19.32 -10.56
C PHE A 377 -26.95 -18.65 -9.19
N LEU A 378 -25.97 -17.80 -8.91
CA LEU A 378 -26.05 -16.89 -7.77
C LEU A 378 -26.96 -15.71 -8.10
N SER A 379 -27.10 -15.34 -9.37
CA SER A 379 -27.98 -14.27 -9.82
C SER A 379 -28.86 -14.70 -10.97
N ASP A 380 -30.10 -14.23 -10.97
CA ASP A 380 -31.02 -14.33 -12.12
C ASP A 380 -30.98 -13.04 -12.96
N ALA A 381 -30.35 -12.00 -12.45
CA ALA A 381 -30.30 -10.69 -13.07
C ALA A 381 -29.05 -10.51 -13.93
N SER A 382 -29.25 -9.97 -15.11
CA SER A 382 -28.18 -9.37 -15.89
C SER A 382 -27.91 -7.96 -15.38
N PRO A 383 -26.66 -7.46 -15.44
CA PRO A 383 -26.39 -6.06 -15.16
C PRO A 383 -27.28 -5.18 -16.03
N PRO A 384 -27.74 -4.03 -15.55
CA PRO A 384 -28.45 -3.07 -16.37
C PRO A 384 -27.60 -2.72 -17.59
N SER A 385 -28.26 -2.35 -18.66
CA SER A 385 -27.67 -2.05 -19.99
C SER A 385 -26.75 -0.81 -20.02
N ALA A 386 -26.26 -0.35 -18.87
CA ALA A 386 -25.29 0.73 -18.80
C ALA A 386 -23.95 0.25 -19.41
N ASP A 387 -23.46 0.99 -20.37
CA ASP A 387 -22.17 0.70 -21.01
C ASP A 387 -21.00 0.76 -20.04
N THR A 388 -21.15 1.51 -18.94
CA THR A 388 -20.15 1.64 -17.89
C THR A 388 -20.83 1.75 -16.52
N TRP A 389 -20.32 0.97 -15.56
CA TRP A 389 -20.64 1.07 -14.15
C TRP A 389 -19.33 1.20 -13.37
N ASP A 390 -19.28 2.08 -12.39
CA ASP A 390 -18.10 2.26 -11.56
C ASP A 390 -18.44 2.51 -10.09
N HIS A 391 -17.47 2.23 -9.24
CA HIS A 391 -17.55 2.51 -7.81
C HIS A 391 -16.17 2.77 -7.22
N THR A 392 -16.08 3.81 -6.37
CA THR A 392 -14.84 4.22 -5.72
C THR A 392 -15.01 4.23 -4.21
N TRP A 393 -14.00 3.77 -3.46
CA TRP A 393 -13.98 3.76 -2.00
C TRP A 393 -12.59 4.07 -1.44
N ALA A 394 -12.52 4.42 -0.15
CA ALA A 394 -11.24 4.57 0.55
C ALA A 394 -10.60 3.21 0.83
N ALA A 395 -9.29 3.08 0.60
CA ALA A 395 -8.57 1.85 0.91
C ALA A 395 -8.61 1.53 2.40
N ASN A 396 -8.84 0.26 2.73
CA ASN A 396 -8.85 -0.22 4.12
C ASN A 396 -7.44 -0.54 4.65
N GLY A 397 -6.43 -0.62 3.76
CA GLY A 397 -5.07 -1.02 4.10
C GLY A 397 -4.91 -2.51 4.43
N ASP A 398 -5.88 -3.32 4.04
CA ASP A 398 -5.88 -4.77 4.14
C ASP A 398 -6.38 -5.32 2.80
N PRO A 399 -5.53 -6.02 2.01
CA PRO A 399 -5.90 -6.46 0.66
C PRO A 399 -7.08 -7.43 0.62
N GLU A 400 -7.28 -8.25 1.66
CA GLU A 400 -8.42 -9.17 1.72
C GLU A 400 -9.73 -8.41 1.96
N ARG A 401 -9.69 -7.39 2.80
CA ARG A 401 -10.83 -6.52 3.06
C ARG A 401 -11.13 -5.62 1.86
N ASP A 402 -10.11 -5.08 1.20
CA ASP A 402 -10.29 -4.28 -0.02
C ASP A 402 -10.86 -5.12 -1.16
N ALA A 403 -10.43 -6.38 -1.27
CA ALA A 403 -11.00 -7.33 -2.22
C ALA A 403 -12.46 -7.67 -1.90
N TYR A 404 -12.79 -7.88 -0.63
CA TYR A 404 -14.17 -8.08 -0.19
C TYR A 404 -15.05 -6.88 -0.58
N GLU A 405 -14.60 -5.65 -0.30
CA GLU A 405 -15.33 -4.42 -0.60
C GLU A 405 -15.57 -4.24 -2.11
N ALA A 406 -14.57 -4.59 -2.94
CA ALA A 406 -14.72 -4.62 -4.39
C ALA A 406 -15.76 -5.63 -4.85
N LEU A 407 -15.73 -6.84 -4.29
CA LEU A 407 -16.68 -7.90 -4.61
C LEU A 407 -18.10 -7.55 -4.16
N GLU A 408 -18.26 -6.99 -2.97
CA GLU A 408 -19.57 -6.55 -2.48
C GLU A 408 -20.23 -5.58 -3.49
N ARG A 409 -19.48 -4.59 -3.95
CA ARG A 409 -19.95 -3.64 -4.98
C ARG A 409 -20.23 -4.31 -6.31
N PHE A 410 -19.33 -5.18 -6.75
CA PHE A 410 -19.52 -5.92 -7.99
C PHE A 410 -20.77 -6.82 -7.94
N TYR A 411 -21.04 -7.47 -6.81
CA TYR A 411 -22.21 -8.33 -6.64
C TYR A 411 -23.52 -7.55 -6.60
N THR A 412 -23.50 -6.32 -6.04
CA THR A 412 -24.69 -5.46 -6.07
C THR A 412 -25.13 -5.11 -7.50
N LEU A 413 -24.22 -5.07 -8.46
CA LEU A 413 -24.54 -4.89 -9.88
C LEU A 413 -25.46 -5.99 -10.41
N PHE A 414 -25.39 -7.20 -9.82
CA PHE A 414 -26.21 -8.35 -10.17
C PHE A 414 -27.39 -8.55 -9.23
N GLY A 415 -27.61 -7.63 -8.28
CA GLY A 415 -28.66 -7.79 -7.27
C GLY A 415 -28.43 -8.94 -6.28
N VAL A 416 -27.18 -9.35 -6.08
CA VAL A 416 -26.78 -10.50 -5.25
C VAL A 416 -25.99 -10.03 -4.04
N ASP A 417 -26.24 -10.65 -2.89
CA ASP A 417 -25.42 -10.47 -1.70
C ASP A 417 -24.07 -11.20 -1.86
N VAL A 418 -22.97 -10.52 -1.56
CA VAL A 418 -21.62 -11.10 -1.59
C VAL A 418 -21.49 -12.29 -0.64
N ALA A 419 -22.28 -12.37 0.43
CA ALA A 419 -22.32 -13.51 1.34
C ALA A 419 -22.73 -14.83 0.63
N SER A 420 -23.32 -14.74 -0.56
CA SER A 420 -23.61 -15.93 -1.40
C SER A 420 -22.36 -16.50 -2.06
N ASN A 421 -21.23 -15.79 -2.02
CA ASN A 421 -19.95 -16.28 -2.54
C ASN A 421 -19.30 -17.25 -1.55
N PRO A 422 -19.04 -18.51 -1.95
CA PRO A 422 -18.47 -19.51 -1.05
C PRO A 422 -17.02 -19.21 -0.63
N ASP A 423 -16.36 -18.28 -1.29
CA ASP A 423 -14.97 -17.89 -0.99
C ASP A 423 -14.86 -16.68 -0.05
N VAL A 424 -16.02 -16.27 0.49
CA VAL A 424 -16.11 -15.11 1.38
C VAL A 424 -16.68 -15.54 2.73
N GLU A 425 -16.19 -14.94 3.81
CA GLU A 425 -16.76 -15.07 5.14
C GLU A 425 -16.64 -13.74 5.91
N GLY A 426 -17.80 -13.26 6.41
CA GLY A 426 -17.86 -11.92 7.01
C GLY A 426 -17.43 -10.85 6.01
N VAL A 427 -16.46 -10.04 6.39
CA VAL A 427 -15.93 -8.95 5.57
C VAL A 427 -14.56 -9.28 4.95
N ARG A 428 -14.31 -10.55 4.68
CA ARG A 428 -13.02 -11.03 4.17
C ARG A 428 -13.17 -12.06 3.07
N VAL A 429 -12.24 -12.02 2.12
CA VAL A 429 -12.02 -13.11 1.17
C VAL A 429 -11.14 -14.16 1.83
N LEU A 430 -11.49 -15.43 1.70
CA LEU A 430 -10.76 -16.55 2.28
C LEU A 430 -9.88 -17.24 1.24
N GLU A 431 -8.59 -16.95 1.28
CA GLU A 431 -7.60 -17.59 0.40
C GLU A 431 -7.62 -19.11 0.50
N GLU A 432 -7.77 -19.64 1.72
CA GLU A 432 -7.81 -21.09 1.96
C GLU A 432 -8.88 -21.78 1.16
N ARG A 433 -10.06 -21.17 1.05
CA ARG A 433 -11.17 -21.71 0.26
C ARG A 433 -10.93 -21.62 -1.25
N LEU A 434 -10.21 -20.60 -1.70
CA LEU A 434 -9.79 -20.49 -3.09
C LEU A 434 -8.77 -21.57 -3.42
N ARG A 435 -7.77 -21.82 -2.55
CA ARG A 435 -6.73 -22.84 -2.73
C ARG A 435 -7.30 -24.26 -2.71
N ALA A 436 -8.40 -24.51 -2.03
CA ALA A 436 -9.04 -25.82 -1.93
C ALA A 436 -9.82 -26.22 -3.19
N LYS A 437 -9.93 -25.38 -4.18
CA LYS A 437 -10.69 -25.56 -5.43
C LYS A 437 -9.80 -25.58 -6.65
#